data_0ecaf02c9685ad0f3e23978314147528
#
_entry.id   0ecaf02c9685ad0f3e23978314147528
#
_cell.length_a   1.000
_cell.length_b   1.000
_cell.length_c   1.000
_cell.angle_alpha   90.00
_cell.angle_beta   90.00
_cell.angle_gamma   90.00
#
_symmetry.space_group_name_H-M   'P 1'
#
loop_
_entity.id
_entity.type
_entity.pdbx_description
1 polymer ?
#
loop_
_entity_poly.entity_id
_entity_poly.type
_entity_poly.pdbx_seq_one_letter_code
_entity_poly.pdbx_strand_id
1 'polypeptide(L)'
;MARNDGIDCTFARNQDLPTLDDVAKVQEHNEREKDNYSNQDIDTTQTYRNIHFKAPTDSYAAMFDQMIADGVISTRGLKADAVKYGELIFDVNSAYFHNHGGYEYAKQFYTDAYKAAVEIVGGEQYILSAVMHADERNRAMSEALGQDVYHYHLHVVYV
;
A
#
# COMPACT_ATOMS: atom_id res chain seq x y z
N MET A 1 24.50 9.80 -6.33
CA MET A 1 24.19 10.06 -7.74
C MET A 1 22.92 9.31 -8.10
N ALA A 2 21.93 9.99 -8.65
CA ALA A 2 20.76 9.30 -9.17
C ALA A 2 21.22 8.40 -10.34
N ARG A 3 20.87 7.15 -10.32
CA ARG A 3 21.09 6.26 -11.44
C ARG A 3 20.22 6.71 -12.60
N ASN A 4 20.82 6.85 -13.76
CA ASN A 4 20.16 7.44 -14.93
C ASN A 4 19.58 6.38 -15.87
N ASP A 5 19.59 5.12 -15.44
CA ASP A 5 19.10 3.98 -16.24
C ASP A 5 17.61 3.68 -15.99
N GLY A 6 16.99 4.31 -14.98
CA GLY A 6 15.59 4.15 -14.63
C GLY A 6 15.19 2.76 -14.13
N ILE A 7 16.16 1.87 -13.97
CA ILE A 7 15.90 0.45 -13.65
C ILE A 7 15.76 0.20 -12.15
N ASP A 8 16.49 0.96 -11.34
CA ASP A 8 16.54 0.77 -9.88
C ASP A 8 15.96 1.97 -9.12
N CYS A 9 14.88 2.54 -9.62
CA CYS A 9 14.20 3.65 -8.93
C CYS A 9 13.31 3.09 -7.81
N THR A 10 13.68 3.39 -6.58
CA THR A 10 12.87 3.08 -5.41
C THR A 10 12.48 4.37 -4.69
N PHE A 11 11.28 4.43 -4.17
CA PHE A 11 10.91 5.47 -3.23
C PHE A 11 9.96 4.93 -2.16
N ALA A 12 10.00 5.60 -1.01
CA ALA A 12 9.01 5.46 0.03
C ALA A 12 8.49 6.85 0.34
N ARG A 13 7.18 6.97 0.48
CA ARG A 13 6.54 8.22 0.88
C ARG A 13 5.53 7.98 1.97
N ASN A 14 5.34 8.99 2.80
CA ASN A 14 4.25 9.07 3.75
C ASN A 14 3.26 10.12 3.29
N GLN A 15 1.98 9.82 3.36
CA GLN A 15 0.92 10.79 3.14
C GLN A 15 -0.02 10.81 4.33
N ASP A 16 -0.44 12.02 4.71
CA ASP A 16 -1.46 12.22 5.72
C ASP A 16 -2.85 11.94 5.12
N LEU A 17 -3.71 11.34 5.92
CA LEU A 17 -5.14 11.16 5.61
C LEU A 17 -5.95 12.03 6.57
N PRO A 18 -6.15 13.31 6.25
CA PRO A 18 -6.67 14.28 7.22
C PRO A 18 -8.16 14.14 7.50
N THR A 19 -8.93 13.56 6.59
CA THR A 19 -10.38 13.40 6.72
C THR A 19 -10.83 11.96 6.64
N LEU A 20 -12.00 11.65 7.20
CA LEU A 20 -12.60 10.32 7.06
C LEU A 20 -12.96 9.99 5.59
N ASP A 21 -13.21 11.00 4.76
CA ASP A 21 -13.41 10.80 3.32
C ASP A 21 -12.11 10.35 2.64
N ASP A 22 -10.96 10.93 3.00
CA ASP A 22 -9.66 10.48 2.52
C ASP A 22 -9.38 9.05 2.95
N VAL A 23 -9.65 8.71 4.21
CA VAL A 23 -9.50 7.35 4.76
C VAL A 23 -10.38 6.36 3.99
N ALA A 24 -11.64 6.70 3.74
CA ALA A 24 -12.56 5.85 2.99
C ALA A 24 -12.11 5.62 1.54
N LYS A 25 -11.65 6.67 0.86
CA LYS A 25 -11.12 6.56 -0.51
C LYS A 25 -9.87 5.68 -0.59
N VAL A 26 -8.97 5.82 0.37
CA VAL A 26 -7.78 4.96 0.45
C VAL A 26 -8.17 3.52 0.71
N GLN A 27 -9.11 3.27 1.62
CA GLN A 27 -9.64 1.93 1.87
C GLN A 27 -10.23 1.30 0.61
N GLU A 28 -11.13 1.99 -0.08
CA GLU A 28 -11.72 1.51 -1.33
C GLU A 28 -10.67 1.13 -2.38
N HIS A 29 -9.61 1.94 -2.49
CA HIS A 29 -8.51 1.68 -3.41
C HIS A 29 -7.66 0.50 -2.97
N ASN A 30 -7.21 0.50 -1.72
CA ASN A 30 -6.27 -0.50 -1.22
C ASN A 30 -6.90 -1.89 -1.11
N GLU A 31 -8.16 -1.95 -0.68
CA GLU A 31 -8.88 -3.20 -0.47
C GLU A 31 -9.67 -3.66 -1.72
N ARG A 32 -9.54 -2.91 -2.83
CA ARG A 32 -10.25 -3.22 -4.08
C ARG A 32 -11.75 -3.40 -3.91
N GLU A 33 -12.39 -2.47 -3.18
CA GLU A 33 -13.82 -2.53 -2.85
C GLU A 33 -14.74 -2.11 -4.01
N LYS A 34 -14.18 -1.67 -5.14
CA LYS A 34 -14.94 -1.27 -6.34
C LYS A 34 -14.79 -2.27 -7.47
N ASP A 35 -15.85 -2.41 -8.24
CA ASP A 35 -15.83 -3.23 -9.47
C ASP A 35 -15.09 -2.53 -10.63
N ASN A 36 -15.06 -1.19 -10.62
CA ASN A 36 -14.45 -0.37 -11.67
C ASN A 36 -13.61 0.76 -11.05
N TYR A 37 -12.47 1.01 -11.66
CA TYR A 37 -11.54 2.06 -11.29
C TYR A 37 -11.31 3.02 -12.46
N SER A 38 -11.10 4.30 -12.15
CA SER A 38 -10.66 5.29 -13.14
C SER A 38 -9.26 5.00 -13.68
N ASN A 39 -8.40 4.39 -12.85
CA ASN A 39 -7.11 3.86 -13.29
C ASN A 39 -7.33 2.59 -14.12
N GLN A 40 -7.17 2.73 -15.43
CA GLN A 40 -7.35 1.63 -16.40
C GLN A 40 -6.23 0.59 -16.33
N ASP A 41 -5.17 0.83 -15.57
CA ASP A 41 -4.08 -0.12 -15.39
C ASP A 41 -4.41 -1.19 -14.34
N ILE A 42 -5.43 -0.95 -13.51
CA ILE A 42 -5.92 -1.96 -12.57
C ILE A 42 -6.69 -3.05 -13.32
N ASP A 43 -6.14 -4.25 -13.27
CA ASP A 43 -6.76 -5.46 -13.81
C ASP A 43 -7.42 -6.25 -12.68
N THR A 44 -8.73 -6.05 -12.53
CA THR A 44 -9.51 -6.70 -11.46
C THR A 44 -9.52 -8.22 -11.56
N THR A 45 -9.20 -8.80 -12.72
CA THR A 45 -9.06 -10.25 -12.87
C THR A 45 -7.82 -10.80 -12.18
N GLN A 46 -6.85 -9.93 -11.85
CA GLN A 46 -5.60 -10.27 -11.17
C GLN A 46 -5.57 -9.89 -9.69
N THR A 47 -6.65 -9.32 -9.15
CA THR A 47 -6.72 -8.87 -7.75
C THR A 47 -6.45 -10.00 -6.75
N TYR A 48 -6.74 -11.25 -7.10
CA TYR A 48 -6.41 -12.42 -6.26
C TYR A 48 -4.91 -12.58 -5.98
N ARG A 49 -4.04 -11.90 -6.75
CA ARG A 49 -2.58 -11.90 -6.58
C ARG A 49 -2.10 -10.86 -5.57
N ASN A 50 -2.96 -9.93 -5.16
CA ASN A 50 -2.64 -8.98 -4.12
C ASN A 50 -2.43 -9.72 -2.81
N ILE A 51 -1.44 -9.30 -2.02
CA ILE A 51 -1.05 -9.99 -0.79
C ILE A 51 -1.23 -9.05 0.38
N HIS A 52 -2.08 -9.45 1.33
CA HIS A 52 -2.14 -8.79 2.62
C HIS A 52 -1.08 -9.36 3.57
N PHE A 53 -0.15 -8.52 4.00
CA PHE A 53 0.74 -8.81 5.13
C PHE A 53 -0.02 -8.63 6.45
N LYS A 54 -0.95 -7.69 6.47
CA LYS A 54 -1.96 -7.55 7.50
C LYS A 54 -3.29 -7.17 6.84
N ALA A 55 -4.27 -8.05 6.94
CA ALA A 55 -5.61 -7.79 6.44
C ALA A 55 -6.40 -6.97 7.47
N PRO A 56 -7.23 -5.99 7.03
CA PRO A 56 -8.11 -5.28 7.94
C PRO A 56 -9.21 -6.22 8.45
N THR A 57 -9.62 -6.01 9.69
CA THR A 57 -10.70 -6.79 10.34
C THR A 57 -12.06 -6.12 10.21
N ASP A 58 -12.09 -4.85 9.82
CA ASP A 58 -13.29 -4.02 9.62
C ASP A 58 -12.90 -2.84 8.73
N SER A 59 -13.82 -1.87 8.53
CA SER A 59 -13.43 -0.59 7.94
C SER A 59 -12.34 0.09 8.76
N TYR A 60 -11.49 0.86 8.11
CA TYR A 60 -10.39 1.55 8.81
C TYR A 60 -10.89 2.45 9.93
N ALA A 61 -12.01 3.16 9.70
CA ALA A 61 -12.62 4.00 10.73
C ALA A 61 -13.13 3.18 11.92
N ALA A 62 -13.78 2.04 11.69
CA ALA A 62 -14.25 1.16 12.76
C ALA A 62 -13.10 0.54 13.55
N MET A 63 -12.01 0.14 12.87
CA MET A 63 -10.80 -0.34 13.54
C MET A 63 -10.18 0.74 14.43
N PHE A 64 -10.14 1.99 13.98
CA PHE A 64 -9.66 3.13 14.78
C PHE A 64 -10.48 3.30 16.06
N ASP A 65 -11.81 3.29 15.95
CA ASP A 65 -12.70 3.40 17.11
C ASP A 65 -12.50 2.23 18.08
N GLN A 66 -12.31 1.01 17.56
CA GLN A 66 -12.02 -0.15 18.40
C GLN A 66 -10.68 -0.03 19.12
N MET A 67 -9.66 0.51 18.46
CA MET A 67 -8.35 0.75 19.08
C MET A 67 -8.42 1.76 20.23
N ILE A 68 -9.28 2.77 20.12
CA ILE A 68 -9.57 3.70 21.23
C ILE A 68 -10.27 2.94 22.36
N ALA A 69 -11.30 2.16 22.06
CA ALA A 69 -12.05 1.39 23.05
C ALA A 69 -11.17 0.40 23.80
N ASP A 70 -10.20 -0.21 23.11
CA ASP A 70 -9.25 -1.16 23.68
C ASP A 70 -8.04 -0.50 24.39
N GLY A 71 -7.95 0.83 24.33
CA GLY A 71 -6.87 1.58 24.96
C GLY A 71 -5.51 1.46 24.24
N VAL A 72 -5.50 0.98 22.99
CA VAL A 72 -4.27 0.89 22.17
C VAL A 72 -3.78 2.27 21.77
N ILE A 73 -4.72 3.16 21.45
CA ILE A 73 -4.45 4.56 21.13
C ILE A 73 -5.38 5.48 21.94
N SER A 74 -4.99 6.76 22.02
CA SER A 74 -5.80 7.79 22.68
C SER A 74 -5.80 9.06 21.87
N THR A 75 -6.96 9.68 21.71
CA THR A 75 -7.12 11.01 21.09
C THR A 75 -7.16 12.13 22.13
N ARG A 76 -6.96 11.81 23.41
CA ARG A 76 -6.98 12.80 24.48
C ARG A 76 -5.91 13.87 24.25
N GLY A 77 -6.33 15.13 24.26
CA GLY A 77 -5.43 16.26 24.09
C GLY A 77 -5.14 16.62 22.63
N LEU A 78 -5.64 15.85 21.67
CA LEU A 78 -5.53 16.20 20.27
C LEU A 78 -6.53 17.30 19.91
N LYS A 79 -6.13 18.18 18.99
CA LYS A 79 -7.05 19.15 18.38
C LYS A 79 -8.06 18.40 17.49
N ALA A 80 -9.21 19.00 17.26
CA ALA A 80 -10.27 18.40 16.45
C ALA A 80 -9.82 18.09 15.01
N ASP A 81 -8.96 18.95 14.44
CA ASP A 81 -8.40 18.86 13.09
C ASP A 81 -7.06 18.11 13.03
N ALA A 82 -6.62 17.51 14.13
CA ALA A 82 -5.38 16.73 14.12
C ALA A 82 -5.48 15.53 13.16
N VAL A 83 -4.45 15.34 12.36
CA VAL A 83 -4.31 14.16 11.49
C VAL A 83 -4.12 12.92 12.36
N LYS A 84 -4.92 11.89 12.12
CA LYS A 84 -4.96 10.67 12.94
C LYS A 84 -4.58 9.42 12.14
N TYR A 85 -4.56 9.51 10.82
CA TYR A 85 -4.25 8.40 9.92
C TYR A 85 -3.15 8.81 8.97
N GLY A 86 -2.30 7.85 8.62
CA GLY A 86 -1.31 8.01 7.59
C GLY A 86 -1.22 6.77 6.70
N GLU A 87 -0.61 6.94 5.56
CA GLU A 87 -0.30 5.86 4.64
C GLU A 87 1.17 5.91 4.23
N LEU A 88 1.89 4.82 4.46
CA LEU A 88 3.20 4.59 3.88
C LEU A 88 3.04 3.85 2.55
N ILE A 89 3.67 4.36 1.51
CA ILE A 89 3.68 3.74 0.19
C ILE A 89 5.13 3.45 -0.18
N PHE A 90 5.42 2.17 -0.46
CA PHE A 90 6.71 1.72 -0.96
C PHE A 90 6.55 1.31 -2.41
N ASP A 91 7.38 1.87 -3.26
CA ASP A 91 7.29 1.69 -4.69
C ASP A 91 8.67 1.47 -5.30
N VAL A 92 8.74 0.55 -6.25
CA VAL A 92 9.94 0.26 -7.03
C VAL A 92 9.51 0.12 -8.48
N ASN A 93 10.31 0.60 -9.42
CA ASN A 93 9.90 0.54 -10.80
C ASN A 93 9.73 -0.92 -11.29
N SER A 94 8.83 -1.10 -12.25
CA SER A 94 8.47 -2.43 -12.76
C SER A 94 9.64 -3.20 -13.37
N ALA A 95 10.60 -2.50 -13.98
CA ALA A 95 11.75 -3.12 -14.62
C ALA A 95 12.66 -3.80 -13.60
N TYR A 96 12.81 -3.22 -12.41
CA TYR A 96 13.60 -3.83 -11.35
C TYR A 96 13.08 -5.22 -10.99
N PHE A 97 11.81 -5.34 -10.70
CA PHE A 97 11.20 -6.64 -10.36
C PHE A 97 11.20 -7.60 -11.54
N HIS A 98 10.87 -7.11 -12.74
CA HIS A 98 10.90 -7.94 -13.94
C HIS A 98 12.28 -8.57 -14.17
N ASN A 99 13.34 -7.81 -13.95
CA ASN A 99 14.73 -8.26 -14.15
C ASN A 99 15.27 -9.14 -13.01
N HIS A 100 14.61 -9.17 -11.84
CA HIS A 100 15.09 -9.85 -10.64
C HIS A 100 14.22 -11.05 -10.20
N GLY A 101 13.24 -11.45 -11.00
CA GLY A 101 12.41 -12.62 -10.72
C GLY A 101 10.91 -12.36 -10.64
N GLY A 102 10.46 -11.12 -10.91
CA GLY A 102 9.04 -10.79 -11.04
C GLY A 102 8.28 -10.86 -9.71
N TYR A 103 7.12 -11.50 -9.75
CA TYR A 103 6.19 -11.56 -8.62
C TYR A 103 6.80 -12.14 -7.33
N GLU A 104 7.50 -13.26 -7.42
CA GLU A 104 8.08 -13.91 -6.23
C GLU A 104 9.17 -13.04 -5.58
N TYR A 105 9.96 -12.36 -6.39
CA TYR A 105 10.95 -11.42 -5.90
C TYR A 105 10.30 -10.18 -5.25
N ALA A 106 9.26 -9.62 -5.87
CA ALA A 106 8.50 -8.51 -5.32
C ALA A 106 7.87 -8.87 -3.97
N LYS A 107 7.31 -10.06 -3.85
CA LYS A 107 6.74 -10.60 -2.63
C LYS A 107 7.76 -10.64 -1.49
N GLN A 108 8.97 -11.13 -1.74
CA GLN A 108 10.04 -11.14 -0.75
C GLN A 108 10.49 -9.72 -0.39
N PHE A 109 10.67 -8.87 -1.38
CA PHE A 109 11.06 -7.47 -1.19
C PHE A 109 10.06 -6.73 -0.28
N TYR A 110 8.76 -6.86 -0.57
CA TYR A 110 7.73 -6.18 0.21
C TYR A 110 7.43 -6.84 1.55
N THR A 111 7.77 -8.11 1.73
CA THR A 111 7.81 -8.73 3.05
C THR A 111 8.80 -8.00 3.96
N ASP A 112 9.98 -7.69 3.46
CA ASP A 112 11.00 -6.95 4.21
C ASP A 112 10.61 -5.47 4.39
N ALA A 113 10.00 -4.86 3.37
CA ALA A 113 9.46 -3.50 3.49
C ALA A 113 8.35 -3.40 4.54
N TYR A 114 7.49 -4.41 4.64
CA TYR A 114 6.47 -4.47 5.70
C TYR A 114 7.10 -4.52 7.09
N LYS A 115 8.14 -5.32 7.30
CA LYS A 115 8.87 -5.34 8.58
C LYS A 115 9.44 -3.97 8.93
N ALA A 116 10.01 -3.28 7.94
CA ALA A 116 10.49 -1.91 8.14
C ALA A 116 9.34 -0.94 8.48
N ALA A 117 8.18 -1.07 7.82
CA ALA A 117 7.01 -0.26 8.13
C ALA A 117 6.52 -0.47 9.57
N VAL A 118 6.51 -1.70 10.07
CA VAL A 118 6.17 -2.01 11.47
C VAL A 118 7.08 -1.26 12.45
N GLU A 119 8.39 -1.23 12.17
CA GLU A 119 9.35 -0.48 12.99
C GLU A 119 9.12 1.04 12.90
N ILE A 120 8.87 1.56 11.70
CA ILE A 120 8.64 3.00 11.47
C ILE A 120 7.42 3.50 12.25
N VAL A 121 6.32 2.76 12.24
CA VAL A 121 5.09 3.16 12.93
C VAL A 121 5.08 2.84 14.42
N GLY A 122 6.06 2.09 14.90
CA GLY A 122 6.23 1.78 16.33
C GLY A 122 5.55 0.49 16.78
N GLY A 123 5.05 -0.33 15.87
CA GLY A 123 4.48 -1.63 16.15
C GLY A 123 3.33 -2.01 15.22
N GLU A 124 3.15 -3.30 15.03
CA GLU A 124 2.11 -3.84 14.16
C GLU A 124 0.68 -3.50 14.64
N GLN A 125 0.50 -3.29 15.95
CA GLN A 125 -0.80 -2.89 16.53
C GLN A 125 -1.33 -1.55 15.99
N TYR A 126 -0.46 -0.69 15.44
CA TYR A 126 -0.86 0.60 14.85
C TYR A 126 -1.18 0.52 13.36
N ILE A 127 -0.97 -0.62 12.72
CA ILE A 127 -1.25 -0.84 11.30
C ILE A 127 -2.67 -1.35 11.15
N LEU A 128 -3.47 -0.67 10.31
CA LEU A 128 -4.83 -1.07 9.97
C LEU A 128 -4.84 -2.09 8.84
N SER A 129 -4.03 -1.86 7.82
CA SER A 129 -3.88 -2.73 6.65
C SER A 129 -2.50 -2.57 6.04
N ALA A 130 -1.96 -3.65 5.51
CA ALA A 130 -0.76 -3.65 4.71
C ALA A 130 -0.95 -4.60 3.54
N VAL A 131 -0.99 -4.07 2.32
CA VAL A 131 -1.27 -4.84 1.11
C VAL A 131 -0.29 -4.53 -0.01
N MET A 132 0.29 -5.58 -0.59
CA MET A 132 1.03 -5.49 -1.84
C MET A 132 0.04 -5.63 -3.00
N HIS A 133 -0.04 -4.61 -3.84
CA HIS A 133 -0.77 -4.68 -5.09
C HIS A 133 0.07 -5.38 -6.16
N ALA A 134 -0.53 -6.31 -6.86
CA ALA A 134 0.05 -7.07 -7.95
C ALA A 134 -0.90 -7.14 -9.17
N ASP A 135 -1.89 -6.27 -9.19
CA ASP A 135 -2.96 -6.21 -10.18
C ASP A 135 -2.92 -4.95 -11.05
N GLU A 136 -1.87 -4.14 -10.94
CA GLU A 136 -1.67 -2.97 -11.81
C GLU A 136 -0.70 -3.31 -12.95
N ARG A 137 -1.19 -3.21 -14.18
CA ARG A 137 -0.41 -3.53 -15.39
C ARG A 137 0.43 -2.34 -15.83
N ASN A 138 1.71 -2.55 -16.04
CA ASN A 138 2.55 -1.58 -16.74
C ASN A 138 2.37 -1.77 -18.25
N ARG A 139 1.49 -0.97 -18.87
CA ARG A 139 1.14 -1.11 -20.29
C ARG A 139 2.32 -0.86 -21.21
N ALA A 140 3.07 0.23 -20.99
CA ALA A 140 4.19 0.59 -21.85
C ALA A 140 5.24 -0.52 -21.87
N MET A 141 5.57 -1.07 -20.70
CA MET A 141 6.55 -2.14 -20.60
C MET A 141 6.01 -3.46 -21.15
N SER A 142 4.72 -3.75 -20.94
CA SER A 142 4.06 -4.92 -21.50
C SER A 142 4.07 -4.92 -23.03
N GLU A 143 3.78 -3.78 -23.63
CA GLU A 143 3.82 -3.60 -25.10
C GLU A 143 5.24 -3.73 -25.63
N ALA A 144 6.22 -3.11 -24.96
CA ALA A 144 7.62 -3.17 -25.39
C ALA A 144 8.21 -4.58 -25.33
N LEU A 145 7.82 -5.39 -24.36
CA LEU A 145 8.34 -6.74 -24.15
C LEU A 145 7.46 -7.85 -24.76
N GLY A 146 6.26 -7.52 -25.23
CA GLY A 146 5.32 -8.50 -25.77
C GLY A 146 4.80 -9.52 -24.76
N GLN A 147 4.80 -9.16 -23.49
CA GLN A 147 4.30 -9.97 -22.36
C GLN A 147 3.73 -9.10 -21.28
N ASP A 148 2.85 -9.67 -20.44
CA ASP A 148 2.27 -8.91 -19.34
C ASP A 148 3.30 -8.61 -18.25
N VAL A 149 3.45 -7.34 -17.93
CA VAL A 149 4.30 -6.81 -16.86
C VAL A 149 3.46 -6.02 -15.88
N TYR A 150 3.58 -6.34 -14.61
CA TYR A 150 2.82 -5.69 -13.54
C TYR A 150 3.72 -4.77 -12.73
N HIS A 151 3.11 -3.73 -12.20
CA HIS A 151 3.73 -2.80 -11.27
C HIS A 151 3.37 -3.19 -9.84
N TYR A 152 4.37 -3.56 -9.06
CA TYR A 152 4.18 -3.98 -7.67
C TYR A 152 4.50 -2.85 -6.73
N HIS A 153 3.64 -2.62 -5.74
CA HIS A 153 3.84 -1.63 -4.69
C HIS A 153 3.13 -2.03 -3.41
N LEU A 154 3.59 -1.48 -2.28
CA LEU A 154 3.05 -1.79 -0.95
C LEU A 154 2.39 -0.55 -0.37
N HIS A 155 1.15 -0.72 0.08
CA HIS A 155 0.41 0.27 0.86
C HIS A 155 0.29 -0.18 2.31
N VAL A 156 0.67 0.69 3.24
CA VAL A 156 0.54 0.45 4.69
C VAL A 156 -0.23 1.60 5.31
N VAL A 157 -1.46 1.34 5.75
CA VAL A 157 -2.29 2.34 6.43
C VAL A 157 -2.17 2.16 7.94
N TYR A 158 -1.92 3.24 8.65
CA TYR A 158 -1.63 3.24 10.08
C TYR A 158 -2.27 4.42 10.82
N VAL A 159 -2.25 4.35 12.12
CA VAL A 159 -2.74 5.39 13.04
C VAL A 159 -1.70 5.84 14.04
#